data_a9ec681d0bf0cf6c4cb0010fabcfcea8
#
_entry.id   a9ec681d0bf0cf6c4cb0010fabcfcea8
#
_cell.length_a   1.000
_cell.length_b   1.000
_cell.length_c   1.000
_cell.angle_alpha   90.00
_cell.angle_beta   90.00
_cell.angle_gamma   90.00
#
_symmetry.space_group_name_H-M   'P 1'
#
loop_
_entity.id
_entity.type
_entity.pdbx_description
1 polymer ?
#
loop_
_entity_poly.entity_id
_entity_poly.type
_entity_poly.pdbx_seq_one_letter_code
_entity_poly.pdbx_strand_id
1 'polypeptide(L)'
;MDEVKNSELYWNSIHVDYVRKNIKTDDWLERFDAIITNCKNPVLDIGCGGGNDTLYFIEKGKKVIACDQSINAINNIQKNFPEVVAAKCFNMLEGFAFEDNFFGIVCADLSLHYFKEADTYMILNEIRRILIPGGYLFVRVNSIKDTNFGAGQGKELEPHLYKTENGMLKRFFDEEDTRRFFSDFDILFCEEQKMFRYSSEKVVFCVDLKARVCG
;
A
#
# COMPACT_ATOMS: atom_id res chain seq x y z
N MET A 1 -0.78 -26.02 1.24
CA MET A 1 0.25 -25.01 1.55
C MET A 1 -0.50 -23.78 1.97
N ASP A 2 -0.11 -23.16 3.06
CA ASP A 2 -0.82 -22.03 3.65
C ASP A 2 -0.79 -20.83 2.68
N GLU A 3 -1.91 -20.12 2.47
CA GLU A 3 -2.03 -18.97 1.55
C GLU A 3 -1.00 -17.87 1.92
N VAL A 4 -0.76 -17.67 3.20
CA VAL A 4 0.24 -16.73 3.74
C VAL A 4 1.65 -17.08 3.28
N LYS A 5 2.04 -18.35 3.42
CA LYS A 5 3.38 -18.81 3.02
C LYS A 5 3.61 -18.73 1.51
N ASN A 6 2.57 -18.96 0.71
CA ASN A 6 2.64 -18.78 -0.73
C ASN A 6 2.84 -17.31 -1.11
N SER A 7 2.17 -16.40 -0.43
CA SER A 7 2.31 -14.96 -0.64
C SER A 7 3.73 -14.49 -0.32
N GLU A 8 4.28 -14.89 0.82
CA GLU A 8 5.65 -14.56 1.22
C GLU A 8 6.69 -15.04 0.21
N LEU A 9 6.61 -16.31 -0.22
CA LEU A 9 7.53 -16.87 -1.22
C LEU A 9 7.44 -16.14 -2.57
N TYR A 10 6.22 -15.82 -3.01
CA TYR A 10 6.00 -15.06 -4.23
C TYR A 10 6.69 -13.70 -4.18
N TRP A 11 6.42 -12.90 -3.14
CA TRP A 11 6.99 -11.57 -3.03
C TRP A 11 8.50 -11.58 -2.81
N ASN A 12 9.04 -12.57 -2.10
CA ASN A 12 10.48 -12.76 -2.02
C ASN A 12 11.13 -13.06 -3.39
N SER A 13 10.41 -13.74 -4.29
CA SER A 13 10.91 -13.99 -5.66
C SER A 13 10.85 -12.75 -6.56
N ILE A 14 9.92 -11.83 -6.30
CA ILE A 14 9.78 -10.58 -7.07
C ILE A 14 10.84 -9.55 -6.66
N HIS A 15 11.13 -9.46 -5.35
CA HIS A 15 12.03 -8.45 -4.80
C HIS A 15 13.49 -8.93 -4.74
N VAL A 16 14.08 -9.23 -5.92
CA VAL A 16 15.50 -9.55 -6.03
C VAL A 16 16.29 -8.32 -6.48
N ASP A 17 17.38 -8.02 -5.79
CA ASP A 17 18.40 -7.00 -6.10
C ASP A 17 17.92 -5.69 -6.77
N TYR A 18 17.36 -4.78 -5.99
CA TYR A 18 17.10 -3.40 -6.41
C TYR A 18 18.32 -2.51 -6.13
N VAL A 19 18.57 -1.58 -7.06
CA VAL A 19 19.57 -0.52 -6.88
C VAL A 19 18.85 0.82 -6.89
N ARG A 20 19.08 1.68 -5.88
CA ARG A 20 18.38 2.98 -5.68
C ARG A 20 18.30 3.83 -6.96
N LYS A 21 19.38 3.92 -7.74
CA LYS A 21 19.40 4.69 -8.98
C LYS A 21 18.43 4.23 -10.08
N ASN A 22 17.90 3.01 -9.96
CA ASN A 22 16.96 2.42 -10.91
C ASN A 22 15.51 2.52 -10.41
N ILE A 23 15.30 3.02 -9.18
CA ILE A 23 13.97 3.19 -8.62
C ILE A 23 13.30 4.36 -9.33
N LYS A 24 12.12 4.12 -9.86
CA LYS A 24 11.31 5.13 -10.54
C LYS A 24 10.21 5.58 -9.60
N THR A 25 10.20 6.84 -9.27
CA THR A 25 9.03 7.50 -8.70
C THR A 25 8.05 7.81 -9.82
N ASP A 26 6.77 7.82 -9.51
CA ASP A 26 5.74 8.44 -10.32
C ASP A 26 5.14 9.61 -9.51
N ASP A 27 4.41 10.48 -10.18
CA ASP A 27 3.95 11.77 -9.66
C ASP A 27 2.68 11.69 -8.80
N TRP A 28 2.20 10.49 -8.50
CA TRP A 28 0.91 10.33 -7.83
C TRP A 28 0.82 10.96 -6.44
N LEU A 29 1.95 11.02 -5.71
CA LEU A 29 2.04 11.64 -4.40
C LEU A 29 2.15 13.18 -4.46
N GLU A 30 2.50 13.77 -5.61
CA GLU A 30 2.68 15.22 -5.75
C GLU A 30 1.41 16.01 -5.42
N ARG A 31 0.24 15.44 -5.72
CA ARG A 31 -1.05 16.03 -5.35
C ARG A 31 -1.22 16.23 -3.85
N PHE A 32 -0.49 15.46 -3.04
CA PHE A 32 -0.53 15.48 -1.58
C PHE A 32 0.62 16.28 -0.96
N ASP A 33 1.46 16.93 -1.77
CA ASP A 33 2.66 17.63 -1.32
C ASP A 33 2.41 18.61 -0.17
N ALA A 34 1.30 19.33 -0.19
CA ALA A 34 0.95 20.26 0.88
C ALA A 34 0.69 19.54 2.21
N ILE A 35 0.01 18.38 2.16
CA ILE A 35 -0.26 17.54 3.33
C ILE A 35 1.06 16.92 3.82
N ILE A 36 1.82 16.34 2.89
CA ILE A 36 3.09 15.68 3.19
C ILE A 36 4.06 16.67 3.82
N THR A 37 4.26 17.83 3.22
CA THR A 37 5.18 18.88 3.70
C THR A 37 4.83 19.34 5.12
N ASN A 38 3.55 19.53 5.41
CA ASN A 38 3.08 20.03 6.71
C ASN A 38 3.01 18.94 7.80
N CYS A 39 3.02 17.65 7.42
CA CYS A 39 3.02 16.56 8.37
C CYS A 39 4.31 16.54 9.20
N LYS A 40 4.18 16.54 10.53
CA LYS A 40 5.31 16.49 11.48
C LYS A 40 5.56 15.09 12.06
N ASN A 41 4.54 14.26 12.03
CA ASN A 41 4.62 12.88 12.52
C ASN A 41 5.31 11.97 11.48
N PRO A 42 5.80 10.80 11.91
CA PRO A 42 6.38 9.82 10.99
C PRO A 42 5.39 9.37 9.91
N VAL A 43 5.95 8.90 8.80
CA VAL A 43 5.23 8.27 7.69
C VAL A 43 5.49 6.78 7.71
N LEU A 44 4.45 5.97 7.53
CA LEU A 44 4.54 4.54 7.28
C LEU A 44 4.32 4.27 5.79
N ASP A 45 5.30 3.63 5.15
CA ASP A 45 5.16 3.06 3.81
C ASP A 45 4.93 1.54 3.96
N ILE A 46 3.68 1.09 3.78
CA ILE A 46 3.27 -0.30 4.02
C ILE A 46 3.11 -1.07 2.71
N GLY A 47 3.84 -2.20 2.59
CA GLY A 47 4.04 -2.88 1.32
C GLY A 47 5.01 -2.09 0.42
N CYS A 48 6.10 -1.59 1.01
CA CYS A 48 7.03 -0.66 0.39
C CYS A 48 7.77 -1.22 -0.84
N GLY A 49 7.83 -2.54 -1.00
CA GLY A 49 8.45 -3.21 -2.15
C GLY A 49 9.84 -2.70 -2.47
N GLY A 50 10.01 -2.14 -3.67
CA GLY A 50 11.27 -1.57 -4.15
C GLY A 50 11.62 -0.20 -3.57
N GLY A 51 10.73 0.44 -2.79
CA GLY A 51 10.97 1.71 -2.13
C GLY A 51 10.67 2.95 -2.99
N ASN A 52 9.78 2.86 -3.96
CA ASN A 52 9.39 3.99 -4.81
C ASN A 52 8.83 5.15 -3.98
N ASP A 53 7.83 4.86 -3.14
CA ASP A 53 7.19 5.87 -2.30
C ASP A 53 8.05 6.20 -1.07
N THR A 54 8.79 5.22 -0.52
CA THR A 54 9.83 5.45 0.48
C THR A 54 10.81 6.55 0.02
N LEU A 55 11.33 6.45 -1.22
CA LEU A 55 12.22 7.45 -1.80
C LEU A 55 11.56 8.83 -1.85
N TYR A 56 10.34 8.91 -2.33
CA TYR A 56 9.58 10.16 -2.41
C TYR A 56 9.47 10.85 -1.04
N PHE A 57 9.07 10.11 0.00
CA PHE A 57 8.97 10.67 1.35
C PHE A 57 10.31 11.10 1.94
N ILE A 58 11.40 10.35 1.68
CA ILE A 58 12.76 10.73 2.09
C ILE A 58 13.16 12.05 1.43
N GLU A 59 12.94 12.20 0.12
CA GLU A 59 13.24 13.43 -0.62
C GLU A 59 12.45 14.65 -0.12
N LYS A 60 11.25 14.41 0.46
CA LYS A 60 10.47 15.45 1.17
C LYS A 60 10.89 15.65 2.62
N GLY A 61 12.01 15.04 3.06
CA GLY A 61 12.56 15.19 4.40
C GLY A 61 11.72 14.56 5.51
N LYS A 62 10.94 13.52 5.20
CA LYS A 62 10.08 12.83 6.18
C LYS A 62 10.83 11.73 6.93
N LYS A 63 10.42 11.51 8.18
CA LYS A 63 10.81 10.33 8.95
C LYS A 63 9.99 9.14 8.46
N VAL A 64 10.61 8.23 7.72
CA VAL A 64 9.91 7.10 7.09
C VAL A 64 10.22 5.81 7.85
N ILE A 65 9.17 5.03 8.11
CA ILE A 65 9.25 3.61 8.47
C ILE A 65 8.71 2.84 7.28
N ALA A 66 9.51 1.93 6.71
CA ALA A 66 9.14 1.12 5.56
C ALA A 66 8.86 -0.32 6.00
N CYS A 67 7.77 -0.90 5.50
CA CYS A 67 7.35 -2.26 5.86
C CYS A 67 6.95 -3.07 4.66
N ASP A 68 7.33 -4.36 4.66
CA ASP A 68 6.90 -5.33 3.65
C ASP A 68 6.90 -6.75 4.26
N GLN A 69 6.12 -7.67 3.69
CA GLN A 69 6.19 -9.08 4.07
C GLN A 69 7.42 -9.80 3.47
N SER A 70 8.01 -9.24 2.42
CA SER A 70 9.21 -9.77 1.76
C SER A 70 10.47 -9.34 2.50
N ILE A 71 11.20 -10.31 3.04
CA ILE A 71 12.51 -10.04 3.64
C ILE A 71 13.50 -9.47 2.62
N ASN A 72 13.38 -9.86 1.34
CA ASN A 72 14.22 -9.33 0.27
C ASN A 72 13.92 -7.85 0.00
N ALA A 73 12.64 -7.44 0.03
CA ALA A 73 12.28 -6.02 -0.04
C ALA A 73 12.91 -5.24 1.11
N ILE A 74 12.80 -5.73 2.35
CA ILE A 74 13.35 -5.08 3.54
C ILE A 74 14.88 -4.98 3.49
N ASN A 75 15.57 -6.05 3.07
CA ASN A 75 17.02 -6.01 2.88
C ASN A 75 17.44 -4.97 1.83
N ASN A 76 16.68 -4.85 0.73
CA ASN A 76 16.90 -3.81 -0.28
C ASN A 76 16.66 -2.40 0.26
N ILE A 77 15.60 -2.20 1.07
CA ILE A 77 15.35 -0.91 1.73
C ILE A 77 16.52 -0.54 2.63
N GLN A 78 16.96 -1.43 3.51
CA GLN A 78 18.09 -1.17 4.42
C GLN A 78 19.39 -0.86 3.68
N LYS A 79 19.64 -1.54 2.56
CA LYS A 79 20.82 -1.31 1.72
C LYS A 79 20.79 0.02 0.96
N ASN A 80 19.62 0.36 0.40
CA ASN A 80 19.49 1.47 -0.54
C ASN A 80 19.03 2.78 0.10
N PHE A 81 18.43 2.73 1.30
CA PHE A 81 17.83 3.89 1.97
C PHE A 81 18.26 3.95 3.45
N PRO A 82 19.54 4.26 3.72
CA PRO A 82 20.03 4.39 5.10
C PRO A 82 19.34 5.52 5.89
N GLU A 83 18.59 6.39 5.21
CA GLU A 83 17.84 7.50 5.80
C GLU A 83 16.53 7.07 6.47
N VAL A 84 16.00 5.85 6.19
CA VAL A 84 14.78 5.37 6.85
C VAL A 84 15.00 5.20 8.35
N VAL A 85 13.99 5.55 9.12
CA VAL A 85 14.03 5.38 10.60
C VAL A 85 14.08 3.91 10.97
N ALA A 86 13.30 3.09 10.25
CA ALA A 86 13.29 1.64 10.39
C ALA A 86 12.76 0.97 9.11
N ALA A 87 13.24 -0.25 8.85
CA ALA A 87 12.67 -1.15 7.86
C ALA A 87 12.27 -2.45 8.57
N LYS A 88 10.99 -2.81 8.50
CA LYS A 88 10.41 -3.94 9.26
C LYS A 88 9.77 -4.96 8.33
N CYS A 89 10.18 -6.22 8.47
CA CYS A 89 9.53 -7.34 7.80
C CYS A 89 8.36 -7.83 8.65
N PHE A 90 7.12 -7.69 8.17
CA PHE A 90 5.96 -8.29 8.82
C PHE A 90 4.81 -8.48 7.84
N ASN A 91 3.92 -9.42 8.15
CA ASN A 91 2.68 -9.63 7.42
C ASN A 91 1.56 -8.79 8.05
N MET A 92 0.82 -8.03 7.26
CA MET A 92 -0.31 -7.22 7.72
C MET A 92 -1.40 -8.03 8.44
N LEU A 93 -1.50 -9.33 8.16
CA LEU A 93 -2.46 -10.24 8.82
C LEU A 93 -2.07 -10.61 10.26
N GLU A 94 -0.83 -10.36 10.67
CA GLU A 94 -0.33 -10.67 12.03
C GLU A 94 -0.52 -9.50 13.01
N GLY A 95 -1.15 -8.41 12.53
CA GLY A 95 -1.32 -7.18 13.30
C GLY A 95 -0.11 -6.25 13.21
N PHE A 96 -0.29 -5.01 13.64
CA PHE A 96 0.72 -3.97 13.47
C PHE A 96 1.39 -3.67 14.82
N ALA A 97 2.67 -4.03 14.94
CA ALA A 97 3.47 -3.76 16.15
C ALA A 97 3.90 -2.28 16.22
N PHE A 98 2.90 -1.38 16.17
CA PHE A 98 3.06 0.07 16.32
C PHE A 98 2.07 0.58 17.37
N GLU A 99 2.46 1.68 18.02
CA GLU A 99 1.63 2.37 19.01
C GLU A 99 0.42 3.04 18.33
N ASP A 100 -0.66 3.22 19.11
CA ASP A 100 -1.82 3.98 18.67
C ASP A 100 -1.42 5.45 18.41
N ASN A 101 -2.05 6.07 17.41
CA ASN A 101 -1.88 7.49 17.11
C ASN A 101 -0.41 7.91 16.89
N PHE A 102 0.37 7.10 16.21
CA PHE A 102 1.80 7.34 16.00
C PHE A 102 2.10 8.01 14.65
N PHE A 103 1.46 7.57 13.57
CA PHE A 103 1.74 8.05 12.23
C PHE A 103 0.84 9.22 11.81
N GLY A 104 1.42 10.21 11.15
CA GLY A 104 0.66 11.27 10.50
C GLY A 104 0.15 10.88 9.12
N ILE A 105 0.90 10.01 8.43
CA ILE A 105 0.59 9.48 7.11
C ILE A 105 0.88 7.99 7.08
N VAL A 106 -0.02 7.21 6.50
CA VAL A 106 0.20 5.85 6.03
C VAL A 106 0.05 5.86 4.52
N CYS A 107 1.03 5.30 3.80
CA CYS A 107 0.98 5.09 2.36
C CYS A 107 0.86 3.59 2.08
N ALA A 108 -0.10 3.20 1.26
CA ALA A 108 -0.39 1.82 0.90
C ALA A 108 -0.56 1.71 -0.63
N ASP A 109 0.57 1.82 -1.34
CA ASP A 109 0.58 1.77 -2.80
C ASP A 109 0.56 0.33 -3.30
N LEU A 110 -0.54 -0.06 -3.93
CA LEU A 110 -0.74 -1.38 -4.53
C LEU A 110 -0.50 -2.55 -3.55
N SER A 111 -0.76 -2.36 -2.26
CA SER A 111 -0.53 -3.36 -1.22
C SER A 111 -1.80 -3.91 -0.56
N LEU A 112 -2.93 -3.18 -0.57
CA LEU A 112 -4.17 -3.58 0.11
C LEU A 112 -5.12 -4.46 -0.71
N HIS A 113 -4.79 -4.80 -1.93
CA HIS A 113 -5.67 -5.57 -2.82
C HIS A 113 -5.35 -7.07 -2.91
N TYR A 114 -4.58 -7.60 -1.95
CA TYR A 114 -4.21 -9.03 -1.91
C TYR A 114 -4.95 -9.82 -0.83
N PHE A 115 -6.02 -9.26 -0.26
CA PHE A 115 -6.69 -9.80 0.91
C PHE A 115 -8.17 -10.10 0.66
N LYS A 116 -8.74 -11.04 1.43
CA LYS A 116 -10.18 -11.24 1.54
C LYS A 116 -10.83 -10.02 2.18
N GLU A 117 -12.14 -9.88 2.02
CA GLU A 117 -12.87 -8.74 2.55
C GLU A 117 -12.67 -8.54 4.06
N ALA A 118 -12.85 -9.63 4.84
CA ALA A 118 -12.68 -9.57 6.29
C ALA A 118 -11.26 -9.15 6.70
N ASP A 119 -10.24 -9.68 6.02
CA ASP A 119 -8.83 -9.36 6.26
C ASP A 119 -8.53 -7.91 5.89
N THR A 120 -9.11 -7.41 4.80
CA THR A 120 -8.97 -6.00 4.37
C THR A 120 -9.52 -5.07 5.45
N TYR A 121 -10.71 -5.34 6.00
CA TYR A 121 -11.26 -4.54 7.09
C TYR A 121 -10.43 -4.60 8.37
N MET A 122 -9.88 -5.77 8.72
CA MET A 122 -8.98 -5.90 9.87
C MET A 122 -7.72 -5.03 9.68
N ILE A 123 -7.11 -5.06 8.50
CA ILE A 123 -5.94 -4.23 8.16
C ILE A 123 -6.30 -2.74 8.22
N LEU A 124 -7.43 -2.33 7.66
CA LEU A 124 -7.88 -0.93 7.68
C LEU A 124 -8.16 -0.43 9.11
N ASN A 125 -8.67 -1.28 10.01
CA ASN A 125 -8.84 -0.97 11.42
C ASN A 125 -7.50 -0.73 12.12
N GLU A 126 -6.49 -1.58 11.84
CA GLU A 126 -5.13 -1.38 12.35
C GLU A 126 -4.49 -0.10 11.81
N ILE A 127 -4.64 0.19 10.51
CA ILE A 127 -4.18 1.45 9.93
C ILE A 127 -4.84 2.65 10.63
N ARG A 128 -6.15 2.59 10.89
CA ARG A 128 -6.86 3.65 11.60
C ARG A 128 -6.36 3.82 13.05
N ARG A 129 -6.07 2.71 13.76
CA ARG A 129 -5.54 2.71 15.11
C ARG A 129 -4.19 3.42 15.21
N ILE A 130 -3.29 3.14 14.27
CA ILE A 130 -1.93 3.70 14.30
C ILE A 130 -1.83 5.13 13.75
N LEU A 131 -2.84 5.60 12.99
CA LEU A 131 -2.92 6.99 12.53
C LEU A 131 -3.31 7.91 13.67
N ILE A 132 -2.69 9.08 13.75
CA ILE A 132 -3.17 10.14 14.63
C ILE A 132 -4.58 10.58 14.23
N PRO A 133 -5.40 11.13 15.14
CA PRO A 133 -6.67 11.75 14.78
C PRO A 133 -6.45 12.83 13.70
N GLY A 134 -7.15 12.71 12.58
CA GLY A 134 -6.98 13.59 11.42
C GLY A 134 -5.75 13.28 10.56
N GLY A 135 -5.03 12.19 10.83
CA GLY A 135 -3.96 11.67 9.96
C GLY A 135 -4.48 11.17 8.62
N TYR A 136 -3.61 10.88 7.69
CA TYR A 136 -3.96 10.57 6.31
C TYR A 136 -3.54 9.15 5.91
N LEU A 137 -4.39 8.51 5.10
CA LEU A 137 -4.08 7.27 4.41
C LEU A 137 -4.13 7.52 2.91
N PHE A 138 -3.00 7.38 2.23
CA PHE A 138 -2.90 7.43 0.76
C PHE A 138 -2.85 6.03 0.20
N VAL A 139 -3.74 5.72 -0.76
CA VAL A 139 -3.91 4.36 -1.28
C VAL A 139 -3.98 4.38 -2.79
N ARG A 140 -3.35 3.40 -3.43
CA ARG A 140 -3.73 2.94 -4.77
C ARG A 140 -4.11 1.46 -4.72
N VAL A 141 -5.23 1.12 -5.34
CA VAL A 141 -5.71 -0.27 -5.52
C VAL A 141 -6.03 -0.53 -6.99
N ASN A 142 -5.98 -1.79 -7.42
CA ASN A 142 -6.28 -2.17 -8.81
C ASN A 142 -7.74 -1.89 -9.17
N SER A 143 -7.99 -1.31 -10.34
CA SER A 143 -9.33 -1.18 -10.89
C SER A 143 -9.81 -2.46 -11.57
N ILE A 144 -11.14 -2.69 -11.60
CA ILE A 144 -11.77 -3.73 -12.43
C ILE A 144 -11.47 -3.57 -13.92
N LYS A 145 -11.00 -2.38 -14.36
CA LYS A 145 -10.58 -2.11 -15.75
C LYS A 145 -9.11 -2.45 -16.01
N ASP A 146 -8.37 -2.89 -15.00
CA ASP A 146 -6.93 -3.25 -15.11
C ASP A 146 -6.72 -4.62 -15.76
N THR A 147 -7.26 -4.79 -16.97
CA THR A 147 -7.22 -6.06 -17.73
C THR A 147 -5.81 -6.52 -18.07
N ASN A 148 -4.87 -5.59 -18.27
CA ASN A 148 -3.46 -5.89 -18.52
C ASN A 148 -2.79 -6.58 -17.32
N PHE A 149 -3.33 -6.40 -16.12
CA PHE A 149 -2.81 -6.98 -14.90
C PHE A 149 -3.79 -7.96 -14.22
N GLY A 150 -4.71 -8.54 -15.00
CA GLY A 150 -5.48 -9.71 -14.62
C GLY A 150 -6.88 -9.44 -14.07
N ALA A 151 -7.44 -8.24 -14.27
CA ALA A 151 -8.84 -7.99 -13.92
C ALA A 151 -9.77 -8.97 -14.64
N GLY A 152 -10.65 -9.64 -13.87
CA GLY A 152 -11.57 -10.67 -14.38
C GLY A 152 -10.93 -12.01 -14.72
N GLN A 153 -9.65 -12.24 -14.36
CA GLN A 153 -8.94 -13.48 -14.65
C GLN A 153 -8.72 -14.31 -13.38
N GLY A 154 -8.81 -15.62 -13.51
CA GLY A 154 -8.67 -16.57 -12.41
C GLY A 154 -10.01 -17.03 -11.85
N LYS A 155 -9.97 -17.72 -10.70
CA LYS A 155 -11.17 -18.18 -9.99
C LYS A 155 -11.66 -17.08 -9.06
N GLU A 156 -12.86 -16.57 -9.30
CA GLU A 156 -13.49 -15.62 -8.38
C GLU A 156 -13.89 -16.32 -7.08
N LEU A 157 -13.50 -15.74 -5.94
CA LEU A 157 -13.76 -16.26 -4.60
C LEU A 157 -14.75 -15.39 -3.82
N GLU A 158 -14.69 -14.08 -4.01
CA GLU A 158 -15.59 -13.05 -3.51
C GLU A 158 -15.82 -12.06 -4.65
N PRO A 159 -16.82 -11.16 -4.59
CA PRO A 159 -16.98 -10.13 -5.62
C PRO A 159 -15.66 -9.41 -5.90
N HIS A 160 -15.22 -9.45 -7.15
CA HIS A 160 -13.98 -8.84 -7.65
C HIS A 160 -12.66 -9.35 -6.99
N LEU A 161 -12.70 -10.42 -6.17
CA LEU A 161 -11.52 -11.08 -5.62
C LEU A 161 -11.25 -12.38 -6.37
N TYR A 162 -10.11 -12.48 -7.01
CA TYR A 162 -9.72 -13.64 -7.81
C TYR A 162 -8.52 -14.36 -7.22
N LYS A 163 -8.55 -15.68 -7.29
CA LYS A 163 -7.36 -16.51 -7.10
C LYS A 163 -6.71 -16.73 -8.46
N THR A 164 -5.51 -16.20 -8.60
CA THR A 164 -4.70 -16.25 -9.83
C THR A 164 -4.14 -17.67 -10.05
N GLU A 165 -3.62 -17.96 -11.24
CA GLU A 165 -3.02 -19.26 -11.57
C GLU A 165 -1.85 -19.64 -10.67
N ASN A 166 -1.06 -18.66 -10.23
CA ASN A 166 0.03 -18.86 -9.27
C ASN A 166 -0.43 -18.90 -7.81
N GLY A 167 -1.74 -18.94 -7.56
CA GLY A 167 -2.34 -19.11 -6.24
C GLY A 167 -2.46 -17.85 -5.39
N MET A 168 -2.06 -16.69 -5.91
CA MET A 168 -2.21 -15.40 -5.22
C MET A 168 -3.66 -14.92 -5.24
N LEU A 169 -4.07 -14.26 -4.18
CA LEU A 169 -5.31 -13.49 -4.15
C LEU A 169 -5.08 -12.13 -4.80
N LYS A 170 -6.05 -11.64 -5.56
CA LYS A 170 -6.00 -10.31 -6.14
C LYS A 170 -7.40 -9.74 -6.28
N ARG A 171 -7.65 -8.63 -5.58
CA ARG A 171 -8.90 -7.88 -5.66
C ARG A 171 -8.75 -6.74 -6.66
N PHE A 172 -9.82 -6.52 -7.40
CA PHE A 172 -9.98 -5.36 -8.26
C PHE A 172 -11.18 -4.57 -7.75
N PHE A 173 -11.09 -3.26 -7.81
CA PHE A 173 -12.07 -2.37 -7.21
C PHE A 173 -12.82 -1.62 -8.30
N ASP A 174 -14.10 -1.45 -8.13
CA ASP A 174 -14.86 -0.37 -8.75
C ASP A 174 -15.03 0.80 -7.76
N GLU A 175 -15.78 1.82 -8.15
CA GLU A 175 -16.01 2.98 -7.29
C GLU A 175 -16.84 2.62 -6.04
N GLU A 176 -17.82 1.71 -6.18
CA GLU A 176 -18.67 1.26 -5.07
C GLU A 176 -17.85 0.48 -4.05
N ASP A 177 -17.03 -0.47 -4.50
CA ASP A 177 -16.10 -1.20 -3.64
C ASP A 177 -15.15 -0.24 -2.92
N THR A 178 -14.56 0.70 -3.64
CA THR A 178 -13.62 1.65 -3.07
C THR A 178 -14.28 2.46 -1.95
N ARG A 179 -15.47 2.99 -2.19
CA ARG A 179 -16.21 3.74 -1.18
C ARG A 179 -16.64 2.89 0.01
N ARG A 180 -17.02 1.64 -0.24
CA ARG A 180 -17.45 0.68 0.77
C ARG A 180 -16.30 0.27 1.69
N PHE A 181 -15.17 -0.14 1.14
CA PHE A 181 -14.02 -0.58 1.94
C PHE A 181 -13.43 0.55 2.79
N PHE A 182 -13.39 1.76 2.26
CA PHE A 182 -12.82 2.91 2.97
C PHE A 182 -13.86 3.78 3.71
N SER A 183 -15.08 3.27 3.94
CA SER A 183 -16.19 4.02 4.54
C SER A 183 -15.94 4.51 5.97
N ASP A 184 -15.00 3.90 6.70
CA ASP A 184 -14.62 4.32 8.06
C ASP A 184 -13.68 5.54 8.10
N PHE A 185 -13.24 6.00 6.95
CA PHE A 185 -12.47 7.22 6.75
C PHE A 185 -13.31 8.31 6.10
N ASP A 186 -12.87 9.55 6.20
CA ASP A 186 -13.39 10.63 5.37
C ASP A 186 -12.66 10.57 4.01
N ILE A 187 -13.39 10.23 2.96
CA ILE A 187 -12.85 10.14 1.60
C ILE A 187 -12.75 11.55 1.03
N LEU A 188 -11.53 12.07 0.91
CA LEU A 188 -11.25 13.40 0.38
C LEU A 188 -11.09 13.38 -1.14
N PHE A 189 -10.61 12.28 -1.67
CA PHE A 189 -10.39 12.06 -3.11
C PHE A 189 -10.57 10.58 -3.43
N CYS A 190 -11.19 10.28 -4.56
CA CYS A 190 -11.33 8.91 -5.07
C CYS A 190 -11.55 8.98 -6.58
N GLU A 191 -10.51 8.66 -7.35
CA GLU A 191 -10.59 8.66 -8.82
C GLU A 191 -9.87 7.48 -9.43
N GLU A 192 -10.44 6.94 -10.49
CA GLU A 192 -9.79 5.97 -11.35
C GLU A 192 -8.78 6.66 -12.25
N GLN A 193 -7.54 6.16 -12.27
CA GLN A 193 -6.42 6.76 -12.98
C GLN A 193 -5.59 5.72 -13.72
N LYS A 194 -4.88 6.16 -14.76
CA LYS A 194 -3.88 5.39 -15.47
C LYS A 194 -2.51 5.57 -14.81
N MET A 195 -1.80 4.47 -14.66
CA MET A 195 -0.48 4.43 -14.06
C MET A 195 0.51 3.82 -15.06
N PHE A 196 1.68 4.44 -15.23
CA PHE A 196 2.68 4.10 -16.23
C PHE A 196 4.04 3.69 -15.63
N ARG A 197 4.09 3.37 -14.33
CA ARG A 197 5.33 2.91 -13.67
C ARG A 197 5.86 1.58 -14.27
N TYR A 198 4.95 0.75 -14.79
CA TYR A 198 5.25 -0.55 -15.37
C TYR A 198 5.38 -0.49 -16.89
N SER A 199 5.79 -1.60 -17.50
CA SER A 199 5.96 -1.72 -18.97
C SER A 199 4.64 -1.59 -19.75
N SER A 200 3.50 -1.86 -19.09
CA SER A 200 2.16 -1.70 -19.64
C SER A 200 1.35 -0.72 -18.79
N GLU A 201 0.37 -0.06 -19.42
CA GLU A 201 -0.59 0.78 -18.72
C GLU A 201 -1.34 -0.05 -17.68
N LYS A 202 -1.40 0.47 -16.46
CA LYS A 202 -2.16 -0.07 -15.34
C LYS A 202 -3.30 0.88 -14.99
N VAL A 203 -4.46 0.34 -14.62
CA VAL A 203 -5.60 1.15 -14.17
C VAL A 203 -5.80 0.94 -12.67
N VAL A 204 -5.83 2.03 -11.92
CA VAL A 204 -5.92 2.02 -10.46
C VAL A 204 -6.94 3.03 -9.96
N PHE A 205 -7.52 2.79 -8.79
CA PHE A 205 -8.12 3.85 -7.98
C PHE A 205 -7.05 4.49 -7.11
N CYS A 206 -6.95 5.81 -7.19
CA CYS A 206 -6.16 6.64 -6.29
C CYS A 206 -7.10 7.23 -5.24
N VAL A 207 -6.83 7.00 -3.98
CA VAL A 207 -7.72 7.38 -2.87
C VAL A 207 -6.95 8.13 -1.79
N ASP A 208 -7.46 9.29 -1.42
CA ASP A 208 -6.99 10.08 -0.29
C ASP A 208 -8.03 10.03 0.82
N LEU A 209 -7.60 9.63 1.99
CA LEU A 209 -8.43 9.31 3.11
C LEU A 209 -7.92 10.04 4.36
N LYS A 210 -8.85 10.52 5.18
CA LYS A 210 -8.53 11.14 6.46
C LYS A 210 -9.14 10.33 7.59
N ALA A 211 -8.31 10.00 8.60
CA ALA A 211 -8.79 9.36 9.81
C ALA A 211 -9.75 10.29 10.56
N ARG A 212 -10.93 9.79 10.88
CA ARG A 212 -11.95 10.57 11.60
C ARG A 212 -11.44 10.92 12.99
N VAL A 213 -11.74 12.12 13.40
CA VAL A 213 -11.54 12.56 14.79
C VAL A 213 -12.73 12.04 15.59
N CYS A 214 -12.47 11.11 16.53
CA CYS A 214 -13.51 10.72 17.48
C CYS A 214 -13.83 11.95 18.34
N GLY A 215 -15.08 12.41 18.26
CA GLY A 215 -15.59 13.50 19.10
C GLY A 215 -15.76 13.08 20.57
#